data_efe03d8e034a9007fc51fff045733dea
#
_entry.id   efe03d8e034a9007fc51fff045733dea
#
_cell.length_a   1.000
_cell.length_b   1.000
_cell.length_c   1.000
_cell.angle_alpha   90.00
_cell.angle_beta   90.00
_cell.angle_gamma   90.00
#
_symmetry.space_group_name_H-M   'P 1'
#
loop_
_entity.id
_entity.type
_entity.pdbx_description
1 polymer ?
#
loop_
_entity_poly.entity_id
_entity_poly.type
_entity_poly.pdbx_seq_one_letter_code
_entity_poly.pdbx_strand_id
1 'polypeptide(L)' 'MYYFIVNPNSRSGRGRSIWNEIHQQLMLRGIDFQYCLTRYSGHAAEIASDACALGTESEPVYIIAVGGDGTIHEVLTGIT' A
#
# COMPACT_ATOMS: atom_id res chain seq x y z
N MET A 1 -10.33 -7.49 -2.61
CA MET A 1 -8.86 -7.73 -2.52
C MET A 1 -8.19 -6.57 -1.80
N TYR A 2 -7.34 -6.88 -0.87
CA TYR A 2 -6.56 -5.87 -0.15
C TYR A 2 -5.21 -5.66 -0.84
N TYR A 3 -4.86 -4.41 -1.08
CA TYR A 3 -3.59 -4.04 -1.69
C TYR A 3 -2.89 -2.98 -0.83
N PHE A 4 -1.75 -3.33 -0.28
CA PHE A 4 -0.99 -2.45 0.59
C PHE A 4 0.11 -1.73 -0.20
N ILE A 5 0.15 -0.42 -0.07
CA ILE A 5 1.21 0.39 -0.66
C ILE A 5 2.05 0.93 0.48
N VAL A 6 3.30 0.49 0.55
CA VAL A 6 4.15 0.68 1.72
C VAL A 6 5.33 1.56 1.38
N ASN A 7 5.52 2.65 2.12
CA ASN A 7 6.75 3.43 2.05
C ASN A 7 7.66 3.00 3.20
N PRO A 8 8.69 2.17 2.94
CA PRO A 8 9.55 1.67 4.01
C PRO A 8 10.41 2.73 4.66
N ASN A 9 10.60 3.87 3.97
CA ASN A 9 11.44 4.96 4.45
C ASN A 9 10.66 6.04 5.21
N SER A 10 9.33 5.90 5.31
CA SER A 10 8.52 6.86 6.04
C SER A 10 8.84 6.83 7.54
N ARG A 11 8.51 7.93 8.23
CA ARG A 11 8.69 8.04 9.68
C ARG A 11 10.12 7.70 10.12
N SER A 12 11.12 8.27 9.44
CA SER A 12 12.54 8.06 9.75
C SER A 12 12.96 6.59 9.66
N GLY A 13 12.43 5.88 8.68
CA GLY A 13 12.77 4.48 8.42
C GLY A 13 11.90 3.48 9.16
N ARG A 14 10.93 3.92 9.94
CA ARG A 14 10.04 3.03 10.68
C ARG A 14 9.00 2.33 9.79
N GLY A 15 8.79 2.83 8.59
CA GLY A 15 7.80 2.26 7.69
C GLY A 15 8.02 0.77 7.43
N ARG A 16 9.27 0.35 7.27
CA ARG A 16 9.61 -1.06 7.07
C ARG A 16 9.25 -1.90 8.31
N SER A 17 9.58 -1.41 9.49
CA SER A 17 9.28 -2.12 10.73
C SER A 17 7.78 -2.25 10.96
N ILE A 18 7.03 -1.17 10.71
CA ILE A 18 5.58 -1.16 10.82
C ILE A 18 4.98 -2.17 9.83
N TRP A 19 5.45 -2.16 8.59
CA TRP A 19 4.97 -3.10 7.58
C TRP A 19 5.26 -4.54 7.97
N ASN A 20 6.45 -4.82 8.50
CA ASN A 20 6.81 -6.18 8.90
C ASN A 20 5.83 -6.72 9.95
N GLU A 21 5.42 -5.89 10.91
CA GLU A 21 4.43 -6.30 11.91
C GLU A 21 3.06 -6.55 11.28
N ILE A 22 2.61 -5.65 10.42
CA ILE A 22 1.33 -5.81 9.73
C ILE A 22 1.36 -7.08 8.87
N HIS A 23 2.43 -7.27 8.11
CA HIS A 23 2.59 -8.43 7.23
C HIS A 23 2.49 -9.73 8.03
N GLN A 24 3.18 -9.79 9.17
CA GLN A 24 3.14 -10.98 10.03
C GLN A 24 1.73 -11.27 10.52
N GLN A 25 0.99 -10.25 10.95
CA GLN A 25 -0.38 -10.42 11.41
C GLN A 25 -1.32 -10.89 10.30
N LEU A 26 -1.15 -10.35 9.09
CA LEU A 26 -1.95 -10.77 7.94
C LEU A 26 -1.73 -12.24 7.62
N MET A 27 -0.47 -12.68 7.65
CA MET A 27 -0.12 -14.07 7.40
C MET A 27 -0.68 -15.00 8.48
N LEU A 28 -0.56 -14.61 9.74
CA LEU A 28 -1.08 -15.42 10.86
C LEU A 28 -2.58 -15.58 10.81
N ARG A 29 -3.30 -14.60 10.28
CA ARG A 29 -4.77 -14.61 10.22
C ARG A 29 -5.29 -15.20 8.91
N GLY A 30 -4.41 -15.59 7.99
CA GLY A 30 -4.81 -16.17 6.72
C GLY A 30 -5.54 -15.21 5.80
N ILE A 31 -5.25 -13.92 5.89
CA ILE A 31 -5.88 -12.90 5.06
C ILE A 31 -5.16 -12.82 3.72
N ASP A 32 -5.92 -12.88 2.62
CA ASP A 32 -5.37 -12.69 1.28
C ASP A 32 -5.10 -11.21 1.03
N PHE A 33 -3.89 -10.91 0.56
CA PHE A 33 -3.51 -9.54 0.27
C PHE A 33 -2.39 -9.50 -0.77
N GLN A 34 -2.22 -8.33 -1.39
CA GLN A 34 -1.07 -8.01 -2.21
C GLN A 34 -0.42 -6.76 -1.65
N TYR A 35 0.83 -6.52 -1.98
CA TYR A 35 1.54 -5.33 -1.52
C TYR A 35 2.68 -4.96 -2.45
N CYS A 36 3.12 -3.71 -2.34
CA CYS A 36 4.30 -3.22 -3.03
C CYS A 36 4.97 -2.16 -2.17
N LEU A 37 6.29 -2.26 -2.05
CA LEU A 37 7.07 -1.24 -1.36
C LEU A 37 7.51 -0.17 -2.35
N THR A 38 7.35 1.10 -1.96
CA THR A 38 7.77 2.20 -2.81
C THR A 38 9.29 2.32 -2.85
N ARG A 39 9.83 2.77 -3.97
CA ARG A 39 11.28 2.87 -4.20
C ARG A 39 11.76 4.29 -4.45
N TYR A 40 10.84 5.21 -4.79
CA TYR A 40 11.20 6.59 -5.13
C TYR A 40 10.00 7.51 -4.95
N SER A 41 10.25 8.81 -4.96
CA SER A 41 9.19 9.81 -4.85
C SER A 41 8.23 9.69 -6.04
N GLY A 42 6.93 9.68 -5.78
CA GLY A 42 5.91 9.50 -6.80
C GLY A 42 5.54 8.05 -7.09
N HIS A 43 6.34 7.09 -6.62
CA HIS A 43 6.10 5.66 -6.89
C HIS A 43 4.75 5.19 -6.34
N ALA A 44 4.35 5.67 -5.16
CA ALA A 44 3.09 5.28 -4.57
C ALA A 44 1.89 5.66 -5.45
N ALA A 45 1.96 6.79 -6.16
CA ALA A 45 0.91 7.20 -7.09
C ALA A 45 0.81 6.23 -8.27
N GLU A 46 1.94 5.80 -8.82
CA GLU A 46 1.98 4.83 -9.92
C GLU A 46 1.40 3.49 -9.47
N ILE A 47 1.80 3.01 -8.29
CA ILE A 47 1.31 1.75 -7.75
C ILE A 47 -0.21 1.82 -7.53
N ALA A 48 -0.69 2.93 -6.97
CA ALA A 48 -2.11 3.11 -6.69
C ALA A 48 -2.93 3.08 -7.98
N SER A 49 -2.46 3.75 -9.02
CA SER A 49 -3.11 3.76 -10.33
C SER A 49 -3.21 2.34 -10.91
N ASP A 50 -2.10 1.61 -10.86
CA ASP A 50 -2.04 0.23 -11.37
C ASP A 50 -2.93 -0.70 -10.55
N ALA A 51 -2.94 -0.54 -9.23
CA ALA A 51 -3.75 -1.36 -8.34
C ALA A 51 -5.24 -1.17 -8.59
N CYS A 52 -5.67 0.07 -8.85
CA CYS A 52 -7.08 0.36 -9.15
C CYS A 52 -7.56 -0.42 -10.38
N ALA A 53 -6.69 -0.65 -11.35
CA ALA A 53 -7.03 -1.38 -12.56
C ALA A 53 -7.28 -2.87 -12.32
N LEU A 54 -6.86 -3.40 -11.18
CA LEU A 54 -7.05 -4.81 -10.83
C LEU A 54 -8.46 -5.11 -10.31
N GLY A 55 -9.18 -4.08 -9.88
CA GLY A 55 -10.50 -4.26 -9.29
C GLY A 55 -11.61 -4.37 -10.32
N THR A 56 -12.70 -5.03 -9.92
CA THR A 56 -13.92 -5.13 -10.70
C THR A 56 -15.10 -4.74 -9.81
N GLU A 57 -16.31 -4.63 -10.37
CA GLU A 57 -17.48 -4.32 -9.56
C GLU A 57 -17.77 -5.40 -8.51
N SER A 58 -17.54 -6.67 -8.88
CA SER A 58 -17.77 -7.80 -7.97
C SER A 58 -16.62 -8.02 -6.99
N GLU A 59 -15.41 -7.61 -7.35
CA GLU A 59 -14.23 -7.74 -6.51
C GLU A 59 -13.43 -6.44 -6.50
N PRO A 60 -13.87 -5.45 -5.71
CA PRO A 60 -13.14 -4.18 -5.63
C PRO A 60 -11.79 -4.33 -4.95
N VAL A 61 -10.87 -3.44 -5.28
CA VAL A 61 -9.58 -3.35 -4.61
C VAL A 61 -9.68 -2.34 -3.47
N TYR A 62 -9.27 -2.76 -2.29
CA TYR A 62 -9.14 -1.87 -1.13
C TYR A 62 -7.67 -1.50 -0.98
N ILE A 63 -7.36 -0.24 -1.22
CA ILE A 63 -5.98 0.25 -1.16
C ILE A 63 -5.69 0.77 0.23
N ILE A 64 -4.66 0.24 0.86
CA ILE A 64 -4.24 0.63 2.20
C ILE A 64 -2.83 1.24 2.10
N ALA A 65 -2.71 2.52 2.44
CA ALA A 65 -1.43 3.20 2.45
C ALA A 65 -0.74 3.02 3.79
N VAL A 66 0.50 2.57 3.76
CA VAL A 66 1.33 2.43 4.96
C VAL A 66 2.51 3.39 4.82
N GLY A 67 2.46 4.48 5.56
CA GLY A 67 3.47 5.53 5.48
C GLY A 67 3.00 6.80 6.17
N GLY A 68 3.66 7.91 5.85
CA GLY A 68 3.27 9.22 6.37
C GLY A 68 2.30 9.94 5.43
N ASP A 69 2.09 11.23 5.71
CA ASP A 69 1.17 12.07 4.94
C ASP A 69 1.51 12.13 3.45
N GLY A 70 2.80 12.13 3.13
CA GLY A 70 3.25 12.15 1.74
C GLY A 70 2.83 10.91 0.97
N THR A 71 2.91 9.74 1.61
CA THR A 71 2.47 8.48 0.99
C THR A 71 0.97 8.49 0.74
N ILE A 72 0.19 8.95 1.72
CA ILE A 72 -1.26 9.06 1.60
C ILE A 72 -1.62 10.00 0.45
N HIS A 73 -0.94 11.15 0.37
CA HIS A 73 -1.17 12.13 -0.70
C HIS A 73 -0.88 11.53 -2.08
N GLU A 74 0.23 10.81 -2.23
CA GLU A 74 0.58 10.16 -3.49
C GLU A 74 -0.44 9.11 -3.89
N VAL A 75 -0.89 8.28 -2.93
CA VAL A 75 -1.91 7.27 -3.20
C VAL A 75 -3.20 7.92 -3.69
N LEU A 76 -3.65 8.98 -3.00
CA LEU A 76 -4.86 9.71 -3.42
C LEU A 76 -4.71 10.29 -4.81
N THR A 77 -3.53 10.83 -5.14
CA THR A 77 -3.24 11.35 -6.48
C THR A 77 -3.37 10.25 -7.54
N GLY A 78 -2.86 9.07 -7.24
CA GLY A 78 -2.88 7.94 -8.17
C GLY A 78 -4.28 7.40 -8.45
N ILE A 79 -5.20 7.47 -7.50
CA ILE A 79 -6.56 6.93 -7.65
C ILE A 79 -7.56 7.97 -8.17
N THR A 80 -7.15 9.21 -8.28
CA THR A 80 -7.97 10.26 -8.87
C THR A 80 -7.57 10.56 -10.30
#